data_2e1ea73a2a04b7ee69417351779c769a
#
_entry.id   2e1ea73a2a04b7ee69417351779c769a
#
_cell.length_a   1.000
_cell.length_b   1.000
_cell.length_c   1.000
_cell.angle_alpha   90.00
_cell.angle_beta   90.00
_cell.angle_gamma   90.00
#
_symmetry.space_group_name_H-M   'P 1'
#
loop_
_entity.id
_entity.type
_entity.pdbx_description
1 polymer ?
#
loop_
_entity_poly.entity_id
_entity_poly.type
_entity_poly.pdbx_seq_one_letter_code
_entity_poly.pdbx_strand_id
1 'polypeptide(L)'
;MPPKVKFTREEIIRSALDIVRETGPEGLTARSLAARLGCSVKPIFGLFRSMEEVQQEVLAAGYRLYGQTIAQAMEAGKYPPYKASGMAYIAFAQQEKPLFRLLFMRDRSHEDASARLGDDVEPLLDLIQQAAGISRESARMFHLEMWI
;
A
#
# COMPACT_ATOMS: atom_id res chain seq x y z
N MET A 1 -21.19 0.73 34.70
CA MET A 1 -21.09 1.16 33.28
C MET A 1 -20.13 0.24 32.56
N PRO A 2 -20.52 -0.30 31.44
CA PRO A 2 -19.56 -1.07 30.65
C PRO A 2 -18.40 -0.13 30.26
N PRO A 3 -17.13 -0.61 30.25
CA PRO A 3 -16.00 0.22 29.84
C PRO A 3 -16.23 0.66 28.40
N LYS A 4 -15.98 1.95 28.12
CA LYS A 4 -16.00 2.47 26.75
C LYS A 4 -14.95 1.72 25.95
N VAL A 5 -15.35 1.10 24.87
CA VAL A 5 -14.43 0.48 23.92
C VAL A 5 -13.51 1.56 23.37
N LYS A 6 -12.23 1.47 23.69
CA LYS A 6 -11.21 2.37 23.16
C LYS A 6 -10.56 1.69 21.96
N PHE A 7 -10.62 2.32 20.80
CA PHE A 7 -9.92 1.88 19.61
C PHE A 7 -8.52 2.51 19.55
N THR A 8 -7.53 1.75 19.12
CA THR A 8 -6.22 2.26 18.77
C THR A 8 -6.23 2.83 17.34
N ARG A 9 -5.26 3.69 17.01
CA ARG A 9 -5.06 4.16 15.64
C ARG A 9 -4.89 2.99 14.68
N GLU A 10 -4.11 2.00 15.06
CA GLU A 10 -3.82 0.80 14.27
C GLU A 10 -5.08 -0.01 13.97
N GLU A 11 -5.96 -0.18 14.94
CA GLU A 11 -7.24 -0.87 14.76
C GLU A 11 -8.16 -0.13 13.79
N ILE A 12 -8.23 1.18 13.89
CA ILE A 12 -9.02 2.02 13.00
C ILE A 12 -8.45 1.96 11.57
N ILE A 13 -7.14 2.08 11.41
CA ILE A 13 -6.51 2.02 10.09
C ILE A 13 -6.63 0.63 9.46
N ARG A 14 -6.53 -0.43 10.26
CA ARG A 14 -6.77 -1.80 9.76
C ARG A 14 -8.20 -1.95 9.22
N SER A 15 -9.19 -1.49 9.95
CA SER A 15 -10.59 -1.52 9.49
C SER A 15 -10.81 -0.65 8.25
N ALA A 16 -10.18 0.52 8.19
CA ALA A 16 -10.24 1.40 7.03
C ALA A 16 -9.58 0.75 5.78
N LEU A 17 -8.44 0.11 5.97
CA LEU A 17 -7.76 -0.64 4.90
C LEU A 17 -8.63 -1.80 4.39
N ASP A 18 -9.29 -2.53 5.28
CA ASP A 18 -10.20 -3.62 4.91
C ASP A 18 -11.39 -3.11 4.07
N ILE A 19 -11.94 -1.95 4.40
CA ILE A 19 -12.99 -1.30 3.59
C ILE A 19 -12.48 -1.01 2.18
N VAL A 20 -11.29 -0.43 2.06
CA VAL A 20 -10.67 -0.12 0.75
C VAL A 20 -10.40 -1.38 -0.05
N ARG A 21 -9.93 -2.44 0.58
CA ARG A 21 -9.67 -3.74 -0.07
C ARG A 21 -10.95 -4.37 -0.61
N GLU A 22 -12.06 -4.18 0.07
CA GLU A 22 -13.36 -4.74 -0.33
C GLU A 22 -14.09 -3.87 -1.36
N THR A 23 -14.12 -2.56 -1.18
CA THR A 23 -15.00 -1.65 -1.92
C THR A 23 -14.29 -0.53 -2.67
N GLY A 24 -12.98 -0.37 -2.48
CA GLY A 24 -12.21 0.74 -3.02
C GLY A 24 -12.22 1.98 -2.12
N PRO A 25 -11.42 3.01 -2.47
CA PRO A 25 -11.30 4.22 -1.64
C PRO A 25 -12.60 5.00 -1.52
N GLU A 26 -13.49 4.92 -2.49
CA GLU A 26 -14.81 5.58 -2.48
C GLU A 26 -15.72 5.04 -1.37
N GLY A 27 -15.53 3.78 -0.96
CA GLY A 27 -16.27 3.14 0.14
C GLY A 27 -15.81 3.57 1.52
N LEU A 28 -14.67 4.23 1.64
CA LEU A 28 -14.12 4.70 2.91
C LEU A 28 -14.66 6.08 3.26
N THR A 29 -15.61 6.10 4.18
CA THR A 29 -16.20 7.30 4.76
C THR A 29 -16.15 7.18 6.28
N ALA A 30 -16.31 8.30 7.01
CA ALA A 30 -16.42 8.27 8.47
C ALA A 30 -17.57 7.36 8.92
N ARG A 31 -18.69 7.42 8.21
CA ARG A 31 -19.87 6.60 8.50
C ARG A 31 -19.62 5.11 8.28
N SER A 32 -19.04 4.71 7.14
CA SER A 32 -18.74 3.31 6.85
C SER A 32 -17.71 2.73 7.81
N LEU A 33 -16.70 3.51 8.17
CA LEU A 33 -15.68 3.13 9.12
C LEU A 33 -16.27 2.95 10.54
N ALA A 34 -17.07 3.90 11.00
CA ALA A 34 -17.75 3.81 12.29
C ALA A 34 -18.70 2.60 12.35
N ALA A 35 -19.45 2.34 11.28
CA ALA A 35 -20.34 1.19 11.19
C ALA A 35 -19.57 -0.12 11.30
N ARG A 36 -18.42 -0.23 10.62
CA ARG A 36 -17.57 -1.43 10.67
C ARG A 36 -16.97 -1.65 12.07
N LEU A 37 -16.56 -0.58 12.74
CA LEU A 37 -16.05 -0.62 14.11
C LEU A 37 -17.15 -0.85 15.16
N GLY A 38 -18.42 -0.69 14.78
CA GLY A 38 -19.56 -0.81 15.71
C GLY A 38 -19.64 0.34 16.70
N CYS A 39 -19.25 1.55 16.29
CA CYS A 39 -19.22 2.74 17.14
C CYS A 39 -19.76 3.97 16.40
N SER A 40 -19.82 5.11 17.11
CA SER A 40 -20.05 6.41 16.48
C SER A 40 -18.77 6.92 15.80
N VAL A 41 -18.86 8.05 15.09
CA VAL A 41 -17.70 8.71 14.46
C VAL A 41 -16.75 9.37 15.47
N LYS A 42 -17.17 9.56 16.71
CA LYS A 42 -16.39 10.26 17.75
C LYS A 42 -15.01 9.64 18.01
N PRO A 43 -14.86 8.31 18.18
CA PRO A 43 -13.53 7.71 18.37
C PRO A 43 -12.57 7.97 17.21
N ILE A 44 -13.10 8.03 15.99
CA ILE A 44 -12.29 8.30 14.79
C ILE A 44 -11.72 9.72 14.87
N PHE A 45 -12.57 10.73 15.07
CA PHE A 45 -12.14 12.12 15.13
C PHE A 45 -11.50 12.52 16.48
N GLY A 46 -11.49 11.61 17.45
CA GLY A 46 -10.66 11.72 18.65
C GLY A 46 -9.19 11.38 18.42
N LEU A 47 -8.90 10.55 17.39
CA LEU A 47 -7.55 10.08 17.05
C LEU A 47 -7.02 10.66 15.74
N PHE A 48 -7.89 11.08 14.84
CA PHE A 48 -7.54 11.64 13.52
C PHE A 48 -8.17 13.02 13.37
N ARG A 49 -7.45 13.94 12.74
CA ARG A 49 -7.92 15.31 12.49
C ARG A 49 -9.04 15.35 11.45
N SER A 50 -8.98 14.46 10.47
CA SER A 50 -9.88 14.45 9.32
C SER A 50 -9.87 13.07 8.64
N MET A 51 -10.81 12.84 7.72
CA MET A 51 -10.79 11.64 6.89
C MET A 51 -9.61 11.64 5.91
N GLU A 52 -9.09 12.80 5.52
CA GLU A 52 -7.88 12.89 4.72
C GLU A 52 -6.67 12.29 5.44
N GLU A 53 -6.53 12.54 6.74
CA GLU A 53 -5.48 11.91 7.55
C GLU A 53 -5.65 10.39 7.60
N VAL A 54 -6.88 9.90 7.78
CA VAL A 54 -7.19 8.46 7.72
C VAL A 54 -6.80 7.88 6.36
N GLN A 55 -7.17 8.55 5.27
CA GLN A 55 -6.84 8.12 3.91
C GLN A 55 -5.33 8.06 3.65
N GLN A 56 -4.57 9.02 4.13
CA GLN A 56 -3.11 9.03 4.02
C GLN A 56 -2.48 7.87 4.79
N GLU A 57 -2.95 7.57 5.98
CA GLU A 57 -2.46 6.44 6.76
C GLU A 57 -2.88 5.10 6.16
N VAL A 58 -4.05 5.01 5.56
CA VAL A 58 -4.49 3.83 4.78
C VAL A 58 -3.60 3.62 3.56
N LEU A 59 -3.24 4.69 2.85
CA LEU A 59 -2.32 4.61 1.72
C LEU A 59 -0.96 4.05 2.16
N ALA A 60 -0.40 4.58 3.25
CA ALA A 60 0.86 4.09 3.82
C ALA A 60 0.75 2.61 4.25
N ALA A 61 -0.36 2.22 4.90
CA ALA A 61 -0.61 0.83 5.26
C ALA A 61 -0.73 -0.09 4.05
N GLY A 62 -1.35 0.40 2.98
CA GLY A 62 -1.46 -0.32 1.70
C GLY A 62 -0.10 -0.58 1.06
N TYR A 63 0.78 0.41 1.04
CA TYR A 63 2.15 0.23 0.55
C TYR A 63 2.95 -0.74 1.41
N ARG A 64 2.79 -0.71 2.73
CA ARG A 64 3.43 -1.71 3.62
C ARG A 64 2.94 -3.13 3.33
N LEU A 65 1.64 -3.32 3.13
CA LEU A 65 1.07 -4.61 2.76
C LEU A 65 1.64 -5.10 1.41
N TYR A 66 1.72 -4.22 0.42
CA TYR A 66 2.34 -4.51 -0.87
C TYR A 66 3.82 -4.92 -0.70
N GLY A 67 4.61 -4.13 0.03
CA GLY A 67 6.02 -4.42 0.28
C GLY A 67 6.22 -5.77 0.98
N GLN A 68 5.41 -6.09 1.98
CA GLN A 68 5.44 -7.40 2.65
C GLN A 68 5.10 -8.54 1.69
N THR A 69 4.13 -8.36 0.81
CA THR A 69 3.76 -9.36 -0.20
C THR A 69 4.92 -9.64 -1.16
N ILE A 70 5.59 -8.59 -1.63
CA ILE A 70 6.78 -8.71 -2.47
C ILE A 70 7.92 -9.43 -1.75
N ALA A 71 8.24 -9.01 -0.52
CA ALA A 71 9.30 -9.60 0.29
C ALA A 71 9.06 -11.10 0.53
N GLN A 72 7.84 -11.48 0.89
CA GLN A 72 7.46 -12.89 1.09
C GLN A 72 7.62 -13.72 -0.19
N ALA A 73 7.25 -13.18 -1.34
CA ALA A 73 7.41 -13.87 -2.61
C ALA A 73 8.88 -14.09 -2.98
N MET A 74 9.73 -13.10 -2.67
CA MET A 74 11.17 -13.21 -2.90
C MET A 74 11.81 -14.25 -1.95
N GLU A 75 11.43 -14.27 -0.69
CA GLU A 75 11.91 -15.23 0.32
C GLU A 75 11.45 -16.66 0.05
N ALA A 76 10.29 -16.84 -0.57
CA ALA A 76 9.76 -18.17 -0.92
C ALA A 76 10.65 -18.93 -1.91
N GLY A 77 11.51 -18.26 -2.67
CA GLY A 77 12.51 -18.88 -3.53
C GLY A 77 11.99 -19.64 -4.75
N LYS A 78 10.71 -19.48 -5.09
CA LYS A 78 10.11 -20.14 -6.26
C LYS A 78 10.71 -19.66 -7.58
N TYR A 79 11.11 -18.40 -7.62
CA TYR A 79 11.74 -17.75 -8.78
C TYR A 79 12.94 -16.94 -8.30
N PRO A 80 13.87 -16.58 -9.22
CA PRO A 80 14.88 -15.57 -8.91
C PRO A 80 14.22 -14.29 -8.36
N PRO A 81 14.86 -13.57 -7.44
CA PRO A 81 14.21 -12.51 -6.67
C PRO A 81 13.49 -11.46 -7.51
N TYR A 82 14.11 -10.97 -8.59
CA TYR A 82 13.48 -9.96 -9.45
C TYR A 82 12.24 -10.51 -10.17
N LYS A 83 12.30 -11.74 -10.69
CA LYS A 83 11.14 -12.40 -11.29
C LYS A 83 10.04 -12.64 -10.24
N ALA A 84 10.41 -13.06 -9.03
CA ALA A 84 9.48 -13.25 -7.93
C ALA A 84 8.72 -11.95 -7.59
N SER A 85 9.42 -10.82 -7.56
CA SER A 85 8.80 -9.51 -7.33
C SER A 85 7.79 -9.14 -8.42
N GLY A 86 8.11 -9.35 -9.68
CA GLY A 86 7.21 -9.09 -10.80
C GLY A 86 5.96 -10.00 -10.79
N MET A 87 6.14 -11.28 -10.50
CA MET A 87 5.02 -12.21 -10.36
C MET A 87 4.11 -11.85 -9.18
N ALA A 88 4.69 -11.43 -8.07
CA ALA A 88 3.93 -10.98 -6.90
C ALA A 88 3.15 -9.68 -7.20
N TYR A 89 3.73 -8.75 -7.95
CA TYR A 89 3.04 -7.54 -8.41
C TYR A 89 1.79 -7.89 -9.23
N ILE A 90 1.92 -8.79 -10.20
CA ILE A 90 0.78 -9.24 -11.01
C ILE A 90 -0.28 -9.93 -10.16
N ALA A 91 0.13 -10.82 -9.26
CA ALA A 91 -0.78 -11.51 -8.35
C ALA A 91 -1.50 -10.51 -7.42
N PHE A 92 -0.79 -9.52 -6.89
CA PHE A 92 -1.38 -8.45 -6.07
C PHE A 92 -2.42 -7.65 -6.86
N ALA A 93 -2.12 -7.28 -8.11
CA ALA A 93 -3.06 -6.58 -8.98
C ALA A 93 -4.34 -7.40 -9.24
N GLN A 94 -4.24 -8.71 -9.32
CA GLN A 94 -5.38 -9.60 -9.52
C GLN A 94 -6.21 -9.83 -8.25
N GLN A 95 -5.54 -10.00 -7.11
CA GLN A 95 -6.18 -10.35 -5.84
C GLN A 95 -6.68 -9.13 -5.08
N GLU A 96 -5.97 -8.01 -5.17
CA GLU A 96 -6.22 -6.78 -4.43
C GLU A 96 -6.58 -5.63 -5.39
N LYS A 97 -7.52 -5.87 -6.30
CA LYS A 97 -7.89 -4.89 -7.34
C LYS A 97 -8.19 -3.48 -6.83
N PRO A 98 -9.06 -3.30 -5.80
CA PRO A 98 -9.35 -1.96 -5.30
C PRO A 98 -8.13 -1.28 -4.68
N LEU A 99 -7.35 -2.02 -3.90
CA LEU A 99 -6.13 -1.51 -3.28
C LEU A 99 -5.06 -1.20 -4.32
N PHE A 100 -4.88 -2.06 -5.30
CA PHE A 100 -3.95 -1.83 -6.41
C PHE A 100 -4.27 -0.52 -7.16
N ARG A 101 -5.54 -0.26 -7.43
CA ARG A 101 -5.97 0.99 -8.06
C ARG A 101 -5.61 2.20 -7.20
N LEU A 102 -5.85 2.13 -5.89
CA LEU A 102 -5.48 3.20 -4.97
C LEU A 102 -3.98 3.44 -4.97
N LEU A 103 -3.16 2.39 -4.89
CA LEU A 103 -1.70 2.53 -4.77
C LEU A 103 -1.04 3.00 -6.08
N PHE A 104 -1.47 2.46 -7.23
CA PHE A 104 -0.73 2.59 -8.49
C PHE A 104 -1.49 3.32 -9.60
N MET A 105 -2.81 3.45 -9.51
CA MET A 105 -3.63 4.02 -10.58
C MET A 105 -4.34 5.34 -10.20
N ARG A 106 -4.10 5.88 -9.01
CA ARG A 106 -4.59 7.20 -8.63
C ARG A 106 -3.81 8.31 -9.32
N ASP A 107 -4.40 9.49 -9.39
CA ASP A 107 -3.67 10.66 -9.87
C ASP A 107 -2.54 11.02 -8.89
N ARG A 108 -1.33 10.96 -9.38
CA ARG A 108 -0.09 11.22 -8.64
C ARG A 108 0.68 12.42 -9.22
N SER A 109 0.02 13.24 -10.02
CA SER A 109 0.66 14.37 -10.72
C SER A 109 1.30 15.39 -9.78
N HIS A 110 0.80 15.46 -8.53
CA HIS A 110 1.30 16.38 -7.50
C HIS A 110 2.41 15.78 -6.62
N GLU A 111 2.75 14.51 -6.81
CA GLU A 111 3.81 13.84 -6.06
C GLU A 111 5.16 14.00 -6.77
N ASP A 112 6.23 14.13 -5.99
CA ASP A 112 7.59 14.13 -6.52
C ASP A 112 7.90 12.81 -7.23
N ALA A 113 8.77 12.86 -8.23
CA ALA A 113 9.17 11.67 -8.99
C ALA A 113 9.73 10.55 -8.08
N SER A 114 10.46 10.92 -7.03
CA SER A 114 10.97 9.98 -6.02
C SER A 114 9.84 9.33 -5.22
N ALA A 115 8.83 10.09 -4.82
CA ALA A 115 7.66 9.59 -4.10
C ALA A 115 6.79 8.69 -4.98
N ARG A 116 6.78 8.91 -6.30
CA ARG A 116 6.04 8.06 -7.25
C ARG A 116 6.61 6.65 -7.36
N LEU A 117 7.93 6.51 -7.21
CA LEU A 117 8.61 5.22 -7.25
C LEU A 117 8.42 4.41 -5.97
N GLY A 118 8.07 5.09 -4.86
CA GLY A 118 7.99 4.50 -3.53
C GLY A 118 9.35 4.19 -2.92
N ASP A 119 9.42 4.13 -1.60
CA ASP A 119 10.66 3.80 -0.88
C ASP A 119 11.10 2.34 -1.09
N ASP A 120 10.20 1.49 -1.62
CA ASP A 120 10.45 0.06 -1.82
C ASP A 120 11.18 -0.27 -3.13
N VAL A 121 11.47 0.72 -3.97
CA VAL A 121 12.17 0.51 -5.24
C VAL A 121 13.66 0.25 -5.04
N GLU A 122 14.26 0.81 -3.99
CA GLU A 122 15.71 0.68 -3.75
C GLU A 122 16.19 -0.78 -3.67
N PRO A 123 15.52 -1.68 -2.93
CA PRO A 123 15.90 -3.11 -2.95
C PRO A 123 15.77 -3.76 -4.34
N LEU A 124 14.79 -3.36 -5.14
CA LEU A 124 14.62 -3.87 -6.50
C LEU A 124 15.74 -3.38 -7.42
N LEU A 125 16.18 -2.15 -7.28
CA LEU A 125 17.32 -1.61 -8.03
C LEU A 125 18.62 -2.36 -7.69
N ASP A 126 18.83 -2.73 -6.42
CA ASP A 126 19.96 -3.57 -6.00
C ASP A 126 19.94 -4.91 -6.72
N LEU A 127 18.79 -5.56 -6.82
CA LEU A 127 18.63 -6.83 -7.53
C LEU A 127 18.92 -6.70 -9.02
N ILE A 128 18.45 -5.63 -9.66
CA ILE A 128 18.71 -5.37 -11.08
C ILE A 128 20.19 -5.14 -11.31
N GLN A 129 20.85 -4.35 -10.46
CA GLN A 129 22.29 -4.12 -10.55
C GLN A 129 23.09 -5.39 -10.40
N GLN A 130 22.76 -6.25 -9.45
CA GLN A 130 23.41 -7.54 -9.23
C GLN A 130 23.20 -8.50 -10.41
N ALA A 131 21.99 -8.54 -10.96
CA ALA A 131 21.65 -9.45 -12.05
C ALA A 131 22.24 -9.03 -13.40
N ALA A 132 22.27 -7.72 -13.68
CA ALA A 132 22.63 -7.19 -14.98
C ALA A 132 24.02 -6.53 -15.03
N GLY A 133 24.65 -6.27 -13.88
CA GLY A 133 25.97 -5.63 -13.83
C GLY A 133 25.98 -4.19 -14.33
N ILE A 134 24.86 -3.46 -14.20
CA ILE A 134 24.68 -2.10 -14.69
C ILE A 134 24.72 -1.07 -13.55
N SER A 135 24.84 0.21 -13.93
CA SER A 135 24.84 1.30 -12.96
C SER A 135 23.49 1.47 -12.27
N ARG A 136 23.46 2.15 -11.11
CA ARG A 136 22.23 2.48 -10.39
C ARG A 136 21.26 3.27 -11.25
N GLU A 137 21.75 4.22 -12.00
CA GLU A 137 20.97 5.04 -12.92
C GLU A 137 20.35 4.19 -14.04
N SER A 138 21.14 3.29 -14.65
CA SER A 138 20.66 2.38 -15.67
C SER A 138 19.63 1.39 -15.11
N ALA A 139 19.84 0.89 -13.89
CA ALA A 139 18.87 0.03 -13.21
C ALA A 139 17.53 0.73 -12.98
N ARG A 140 17.58 2.01 -12.59
CA ARG A 140 16.39 2.84 -12.40
C ARG A 140 15.64 3.07 -13.72
N MET A 141 16.36 3.39 -14.78
CA MET A 141 15.78 3.55 -16.12
C MET A 141 15.15 2.25 -16.60
N PHE A 142 15.84 1.13 -16.47
CA PHE A 142 15.33 -0.20 -16.83
C PHE A 142 14.04 -0.53 -16.06
N HIS A 143 14.01 -0.26 -14.77
CA HIS A 143 12.82 -0.49 -13.97
C HIS A 143 11.65 0.39 -14.41
N LEU A 144 11.89 1.67 -14.68
CA LEU A 144 10.88 2.60 -15.18
C LEU A 144 10.30 2.17 -16.53
N GLU A 145 11.16 1.77 -17.47
CA GLU A 145 10.74 1.34 -18.81
C GLU A 145 9.87 0.07 -18.79
N MET A 146 10.07 -0.79 -17.80
CA MET A 146 9.26 -2.00 -17.65
C MET A 146 7.82 -1.75 -17.16
N TRP A 147 7.54 -0.56 -16.60
CA TRP A 147 6.27 -0.25 -15.97
C TRP A 147 5.48 0.87 -16.68
N ILE A 148 5.90 1.27 -17.86
CA ILE A 148 5.18 2.23 -18.72
C ILE A 148 4.24 1.46 -19.70
#